data_5f6a7c219f820d232713b243baf85b05
#
_entry.id   5f6a7c219f820d232713b243baf85b05
#
_cell.length_a   1.000
_cell.length_b   1.000
_cell.length_c   1.000
_cell.angle_alpha   90.00
_cell.angle_beta   90.00
_cell.angle_gamma   90.00
#
_symmetry.space_group_name_H-M   'P 1'
#
loop_
_entity.id
_entity.type
_entity.pdbx_description
1 polymer ?
#
loop_
_entity_poly.entity_id
_entity_poly.type
_entity_poly.pdbx_seq_one_letter_code
_entity_poly.pdbx_strand_id
1 'polypeptide(L)'
;MAQTGVPFGEIEAVRDWLKISAPVEQPENMHPKRPIEGFDCSRSEVSGRRLWGYFAELFKSAEEFRNQFVIFNYCPLIFLEESGRNRTPDKLSKKEREALYDVCDTCLIAVLDILSIKRALGVGKFAEKCLKRVKSRTSHLQEVGSILHPSPASPAANRGWAEQVAPILEKCIS
;
A
#
# COMPACT_ATOMS: atom_id res chain seq x y z
N MET A 1 7.64 -1.41 1.21
CA MET A 1 7.70 0.06 1.10
C MET A 1 9.01 0.64 1.62
N ALA A 2 9.46 0.33 2.83
CA ALA A 2 10.67 0.95 3.41
C ALA A 2 11.93 0.80 2.54
N GLN A 3 12.06 -0.28 1.78
CA GLN A 3 13.23 -0.55 0.94
C GLN A 3 13.16 0.13 -0.43
N THR A 4 11.98 0.21 -1.05
CA THR A 4 11.85 0.63 -2.46
C THR A 4 11.02 1.90 -2.66
N GLY A 5 10.41 2.45 -1.60
CA GLY A 5 9.44 3.55 -1.71
C GLY A 5 8.08 3.13 -2.30
N VAL A 6 8.00 1.99 -2.98
CA VAL A 6 6.77 1.50 -3.62
C VAL A 6 5.85 0.84 -2.60
N PRO A 7 4.51 1.06 -2.65
CA PRO A 7 3.56 0.33 -1.82
C PRO A 7 3.71 -1.19 -1.98
N PHE A 8 3.67 -1.92 -0.87
CA PHE A 8 3.92 -3.37 -0.87
C PHE A 8 5.20 -3.77 -1.61
N GLY A 9 6.26 -2.94 -1.49
CA GLY A 9 7.45 -2.97 -2.31
C GLY A 9 8.35 -4.19 -2.05
N GLU A 10 7.91 -5.34 -2.53
CA GLU A 10 8.70 -6.54 -2.66
C GLU A 10 9.72 -6.34 -3.79
N ILE A 11 10.99 -6.66 -3.54
CA ILE A 11 12.11 -6.25 -4.39
C ILE A 11 11.99 -6.79 -5.83
N GLU A 12 11.77 -8.09 -5.99
CA GLU A 12 11.67 -8.72 -7.30
C GLU A 12 10.49 -8.18 -8.09
N ALA A 13 9.31 -8.07 -7.45
CA ALA A 13 8.13 -7.54 -8.11
C ALA A 13 8.32 -6.09 -8.57
N VAL A 14 8.95 -5.25 -7.75
CA VAL A 14 9.21 -3.84 -8.08
C VAL A 14 10.23 -3.72 -9.20
N ARG A 15 11.36 -4.43 -9.09
CA ARG A 15 12.43 -4.37 -10.07
C ARG A 15 12.05 -5.04 -11.39
N ASP A 16 11.54 -6.28 -11.31
CA ASP A 16 11.45 -7.15 -12.48
C ASP A 16 10.09 -7.05 -13.19
N TRP A 17 9.00 -6.84 -12.46
CA TRP A 17 7.66 -6.69 -13.05
C TRP A 17 7.28 -5.22 -13.24
N LEU A 18 7.33 -4.40 -12.18
CA LEU A 18 7.00 -2.97 -12.29
C LEU A 18 8.04 -2.18 -13.10
N LYS A 19 9.25 -2.73 -13.31
CA LYS A 19 10.37 -2.08 -13.98
C LYS A 19 10.79 -0.77 -13.31
N ILE A 20 10.72 -0.74 -11.97
CA ILE A 20 11.15 0.38 -11.16
C ILE A 20 12.46 0.01 -10.45
N SER A 21 13.51 0.76 -10.73
CA SER A 21 14.80 0.63 -10.06
C SER A 21 15.45 2.01 -9.99
N ALA A 22 15.88 2.40 -8.80
CA ALA A 22 16.58 3.66 -8.57
C ALA A 22 17.48 3.52 -7.33
N PRO A 23 18.53 4.32 -7.19
CA PRO A 23 19.24 4.45 -5.92
C PRO A 23 18.26 4.85 -4.81
N VAL A 24 18.39 4.22 -3.66
CA VAL A 24 17.58 4.52 -2.48
C VAL A 24 18.45 5.24 -1.46
N GLU A 25 18.12 6.47 -1.16
CA GLU A 25 18.82 7.23 -0.13
C GLU A 25 18.51 6.67 1.26
N GLN A 26 19.55 6.55 2.07
CA GLN A 26 19.41 6.11 3.46
C GLN A 26 19.10 7.33 4.34
N PRO A 27 18.11 7.24 5.25
CA PRO A 27 17.84 8.32 6.19
C PRO A 27 18.99 8.47 7.18
N GLU A 28 19.31 9.70 7.56
CA GLU A 28 20.37 10.00 8.55
C GLU A 28 20.19 9.24 9.88
N ASN A 29 18.95 9.13 10.35
CA ASN A 29 18.59 8.46 11.60
C ASN A 29 17.95 7.08 11.33
N MET A 30 18.71 6.20 10.72
CA MET A 30 18.26 4.84 10.42
C MET A 30 18.24 3.95 11.67
N HIS A 31 17.14 3.19 11.84
CA HIS A 31 17.04 2.26 12.97
C HIS A 31 18.00 1.06 12.78
N PRO A 32 18.91 0.77 13.73
CA PRO A 32 19.99 -0.21 13.52
C PRO A 32 19.50 -1.63 13.26
N LYS A 33 18.33 -2.01 13.79
CA LYS A 33 17.71 -3.33 13.55
C LYS A 33 16.85 -3.38 12.28
N ARG A 34 16.70 -2.26 11.57
CA ARG A 34 15.86 -2.12 10.37
C ARG A 34 16.56 -1.28 9.32
N PRO A 35 17.74 -1.70 8.87
CA PRO A 35 18.49 -0.95 7.87
C PRO A 35 17.70 -0.84 6.56
N ILE A 36 17.84 0.30 5.90
CA ILE A 36 17.32 0.51 4.55
C ILE A 36 18.45 0.20 3.58
N GLU A 37 18.32 -0.93 2.90
CA GLU A 37 19.31 -1.47 1.97
C GLU A 37 18.89 -1.24 0.51
N GLY A 38 17.71 -0.64 0.32
CA GLY A 38 17.19 -0.42 -1.02
C GLY A 38 16.92 -1.73 -1.76
N PHE A 39 17.31 -1.77 -3.01
CA PHE A 39 17.17 -2.95 -3.87
C PHE A 39 18.16 -4.09 -3.54
N ASP A 40 19.15 -3.85 -2.69
CA ASP A 40 20.08 -4.88 -2.22
C ASP A 40 19.51 -5.69 -1.03
N CYS A 41 18.34 -5.32 -0.53
CA CYS A 41 17.68 -6.04 0.56
C CYS A 41 17.30 -7.46 0.13
N SER A 42 17.87 -8.45 0.79
CA SER A 42 17.62 -9.87 0.51
C SER A 42 16.31 -10.41 1.07
N ARG A 43 15.60 -9.62 1.89
CA ARG A 43 14.35 -10.06 2.54
C ARG A 43 13.15 -9.85 1.61
N SER A 44 12.46 -10.94 1.28
CA SER A 44 11.20 -10.88 0.56
C SER A 44 10.05 -10.43 1.46
N GLU A 45 9.17 -9.58 0.94
CA GLU A 45 7.94 -9.13 1.63
C GLU A 45 6.74 -9.98 1.16
N VAL A 46 6.25 -10.83 2.04
CA VAL A 46 5.12 -11.75 1.73
C VAL A 46 3.87 -11.01 1.24
N SER A 47 3.54 -9.86 1.84
CA SER A 47 2.37 -9.08 1.43
C SER A 47 2.53 -8.54 0.01
N GLY A 48 3.73 -8.05 -0.32
CA GLY A 48 4.06 -7.55 -1.65
C GLY A 48 4.05 -8.66 -2.69
N ARG A 49 4.67 -9.78 -2.38
CA ARG A 49 4.68 -10.95 -3.28
C ARG A 49 3.27 -11.44 -3.61
N ARG A 50 2.34 -11.47 -2.62
CA ARG A 50 0.94 -11.84 -2.87
C ARG A 50 0.22 -10.84 -3.74
N LEU A 51 0.34 -9.56 -3.42
CA LEU A 51 -0.38 -8.50 -4.13
C LEU A 51 0.13 -8.33 -5.56
N TRP A 52 1.43 -8.15 -5.71
CA TRP A 52 2.03 -7.95 -7.04
C TRP A 52 2.03 -9.22 -7.89
N GLY A 53 2.19 -10.40 -7.27
CA GLY A 53 2.04 -11.68 -7.96
C GLY A 53 0.67 -11.85 -8.59
N TYR A 54 -0.41 -11.53 -7.86
CA TYR A 54 -1.77 -11.55 -8.38
C TYR A 54 -1.94 -10.60 -9.58
N PHE A 55 -1.46 -9.37 -9.48
CA PHE A 55 -1.56 -8.43 -10.60
C PHE A 55 -0.69 -8.85 -11.80
N ALA A 56 0.45 -9.47 -11.55
CA ALA A 56 1.30 -10.00 -12.63
C ALA A 56 0.66 -11.19 -13.36
N GLU A 57 -0.19 -11.98 -12.69
CA GLU A 57 -0.98 -13.03 -13.32
C GLU A 57 -2.18 -12.45 -14.09
N LEU A 58 -2.78 -11.37 -13.59
CA LEU A 58 -3.98 -10.77 -14.17
C LEU A 58 -3.70 -9.89 -15.38
N PHE A 59 -2.56 -9.20 -15.41
CA PHE A 59 -2.16 -8.27 -16.47
C PHE A 59 -0.94 -8.77 -17.23
N LYS A 60 -0.95 -8.61 -18.56
CA LYS A 60 0.18 -8.99 -19.43
C LYS A 60 1.44 -8.18 -19.14
N SER A 61 1.29 -6.96 -18.66
CA SER A 61 2.39 -6.05 -18.34
C SER A 61 2.04 -5.09 -17.21
N ALA A 62 3.07 -4.55 -16.56
CA ALA A 62 2.89 -3.49 -15.59
C ALA A 62 2.34 -2.18 -16.20
N GLU A 63 2.52 -1.96 -17.50
CA GLU A 63 1.93 -0.83 -18.20
C GLU A 63 0.41 -0.99 -18.31
N GLU A 64 -0.07 -2.15 -18.71
CA GLU A 64 -1.51 -2.47 -18.75
C GLU A 64 -2.15 -2.29 -17.36
N PHE A 65 -1.48 -2.77 -16.31
CA PHE A 65 -1.90 -2.55 -14.93
C PHE A 65 -1.99 -1.04 -14.59
N ARG A 66 -0.95 -0.24 -14.89
CA ARG A 66 -0.91 1.19 -14.57
C ARG A 66 -1.97 2.01 -15.31
N ASN A 67 -2.46 1.55 -16.44
CA ASN A 67 -3.56 2.19 -17.17
C ASN A 67 -4.92 2.01 -16.47
N GLN A 68 -5.03 1.05 -15.56
CA GLN A 68 -6.30 0.72 -14.90
C GLN A 68 -6.27 0.92 -13.38
N PHE A 69 -5.09 0.74 -12.76
CA PHE A 69 -4.94 0.77 -11.30
C PHE A 69 -3.76 1.64 -10.86
N VAL A 70 -3.92 2.23 -9.70
CA VAL A 70 -2.85 2.82 -8.91
C VAL A 70 -2.88 2.25 -7.50
N ILE A 71 -1.74 1.89 -6.96
CA ILE A 71 -1.59 1.51 -5.55
C ILE A 71 -0.93 2.67 -4.81
N PHE A 72 -1.61 3.15 -3.78
CA PHE A 72 -1.17 4.31 -3.01
C PHE A 72 -1.13 3.99 -1.50
N ASN A 73 -0.08 4.43 -0.81
CA ASN A 73 0.01 4.32 0.64
C ASN A 73 -0.68 5.52 1.28
N TYR A 74 -1.67 5.27 2.13
CA TYR A 74 -2.31 6.31 2.93
C TYR A 74 -1.29 7.11 3.77
N CYS A 75 -0.39 6.41 4.44
CA CYS A 75 0.72 7.01 5.18
C CYS A 75 2.05 6.46 4.65
N PRO A 76 2.92 7.29 4.05
CA PRO A 76 4.19 6.85 3.51
C PRO A 76 5.29 6.69 4.57
N LEU A 77 5.00 6.99 5.83
CA LEU A 77 5.96 6.90 6.93
C LEU A 77 5.95 5.51 7.58
N ILE A 78 7.10 5.12 8.10
CA ILE A 78 7.25 3.97 8.98
C ILE A 78 7.59 4.45 10.38
N PHE A 79 6.87 3.96 11.38
CA PHE A 79 7.15 4.24 12.80
C PHE A 79 7.71 2.98 13.43
N LEU A 80 8.86 3.10 14.09
CA LEU A 80 9.54 1.99 14.74
C LEU A 80 9.69 2.27 16.24
N GLU A 81 9.49 1.24 17.04
CA GLU A 81 9.86 1.25 18.45
C GLU A 81 11.36 0.98 18.59
N GLU A 82 11.97 1.29 19.73
CA GLU A 82 13.38 0.99 20.02
C GLU A 82 13.76 -0.49 19.81
N SER A 83 12.80 -1.37 19.98
CA SER A 83 12.95 -2.80 19.67
C SER A 83 13.09 -3.12 18.19
N GLY A 84 12.80 -2.16 17.30
CA GLY A 84 12.69 -2.35 15.85
C GLY A 84 11.35 -2.92 15.42
N ARG A 85 10.36 -3.01 16.34
CA ARG A 85 9.00 -3.43 16.01
C ARG A 85 8.25 -2.28 15.31
N ASN A 86 7.52 -2.61 14.24
CA ASN A 86 6.67 -1.63 13.56
C ASN A 86 5.54 -1.16 14.50
N ARG A 87 5.38 0.15 14.59
CA ARG A 87 4.30 0.82 15.32
C ARG A 87 3.33 1.40 14.30
N THR A 88 2.14 0.84 14.26
CA THR A 88 1.11 1.32 13.32
C THR A 88 0.50 2.65 13.79
N PRO A 89 -0.01 3.51 12.88
CA PRO A 89 -0.54 4.82 13.23
C PRO A 89 -1.65 4.79 14.31
N ASP A 90 -2.43 3.72 14.38
CA ASP A 90 -3.47 3.54 15.41
C ASP A 90 -2.92 3.42 16.84
N LYS A 91 -1.63 3.12 17.00
CA LYS A 91 -0.92 3.04 18.29
C LYS A 91 -0.23 4.33 18.70
N LEU A 92 -0.29 5.36 17.89
CA LEU A 92 0.17 6.69 18.23
C LEU A 92 -0.77 7.33 19.26
N SER A 93 -0.28 8.33 20.03
CA SER A 93 -1.13 9.11 20.90
C SER A 93 -2.24 9.79 20.09
N LYS A 94 -3.37 10.13 20.72
CA LYS A 94 -4.50 10.76 20.03
C LYS A 94 -4.08 12.02 19.27
N LYS A 95 -3.30 12.89 19.91
CA LYS A 95 -2.84 14.17 19.33
C LYS A 95 -1.93 13.95 18.11
N GLU A 96 -0.95 13.05 18.20
CA GLU A 96 -0.05 12.70 17.08
C GLU A 96 -0.81 12.07 15.92
N ARG A 97 -1.75 11.17 16.25
CA ARG A 97 -2.55 10.47 15.25
C ARG A 97 -3.49 11.41 14.50
N GLU A 98 -4.14 12.36 15.18
CA GLU A 98 -5.02 13.35 14.56
C GLU A 98 -4.22 14.23 13.59
N ALA A 99 -3.09 14.78 14.01
CA ALA A 99 -2.22 15.58 13.15
C ALA A 99 -1.73 14.79 11.93
N LEU A 100 -1.32 13.54 12.11
CA LEU A 100 -0.90 12.66 11.02
C LEU A 100 -2.06 12.40 10.04
N TYR A 101 -3.26 12.13 10.55
CA TYR A 101 -4.43 11.85 9.71
C TYR A 101 -4.85 13.06 8.90
N ASP A 102 -4.78 14.27 9.45
CA ASP A 102 -5.11 15.49 8.71
C ASP A 102 -4.22 15.68 7.48
N VAL A 103 -2.92 15.46 7.63
CA VAL A 103 -1.97 15.52 6.51
C VAL A 103 -2.22 14.39 5.51
N CYS A 104 -2.37 13.16 5.98
CA CYS A 104 -2.59 12.00 5.11
C CYS A 104 -3.93 12.06 4.38
N ASP A 105 -5.00 12.53 5.04
CA ASP A 105 -6.30 12.74 4.42
C ASP A 105 -6.23 13.80 3.32
N THR A 106 -5.54 14.91 3.57
CA THR A 106 -5.34 15.98 2.57
C THR A 106 -4.60 15.45 1.35
N CYS A 107 -3.53 14.68 1.56
CA CYS A 107 -2.79 14.05 0.48
C CYS A 107 -3.65 13.03 -0.30
N LEU A 108 -4.39 12.18 0.42
CA LEU A 108 -5.28 11.19 -0.20
C LEU A 108 -6.36 11.86 -1.07
N ILE A 109 -7.00 12.93 -0.59
CA ILE A 109 -7.99 13.69 -1.34
C ILE A 109 -7.36 14.24 -2.63
N ALA A 110 -6.19 14.89 -2.51
CA ALA A 110 -5.51 15.45 -3.67
C ALA A 110 -5.20 14.37 -4.73
N VAL A 111 -4.70 13.20 -4.32
CA VAL A 111 -4.42 12.09 -5.25
C VAL A 111 -5.70 11.58 -5.91
N LEU A 112 -6.78 11.39 -5.15
CA LEU A 112 -8.07 10.92 -5.68
C LEU A 112 -8.65 11.89 -6.70
N ASP A 113 -8.54 13.21 -6.46
CA ASP A 113 -9.08 14.23 -7.35
C ASP A 113 -8.18 14.46 -8.58
N ILE A 114 -6.86 14.55 -8.42
CA ILE A 114 -5.91 14.70 -9.55
C ILE A 114 -6.04 13.54 -10.54
N LEU A 115 -6.17 12.31 -10.03
CA LEU A 115 -6.31 11.12 -10.87
C LEU A 115 -7.77 10.83 -11.26
N SER A 116 -8.72 11.68 -10.85
CA SER A 116 -10.17 11.52 -11.11
C SER A 116 -10.69 10.12 -10.74
N ILE A 117 -10.26 9.60 -9.60
CA ILE A 117 -10.59 8.25 -9.14
C ILE A 117 -12.07 8.15 -8.77
N LYS A 118 -12.81 7.30 -9.48
CA LYS A 118 -14.24 7.05 -9.21
C LYS A 118 -14.47 5.92 -8.21
N ARG A 119 -13.58 4.93 -8.18
CA ARG A 119 -13.68 3.75 -7.31
C ARG A 119 -12.36 3.52 -6.58
N ALA A 120 -12.42 3.34 -5.27
CA ALA A 120 -11.24 3.05 -4.45
C ALA A 120 -11.49 1.86 -3.52
N LEU A 121 -10.50 1.00 -3.41
CA LEU A 121 -10.52 -0.17 -2.53
C LEU A 121 -9.45 -0.03 -1.44
N GLY A 122 -9.88 -0.07 -0.19
CA GLY A 122 -8.95 -0.16 0.93
C GLY A 122 -8.37 -1.55 1.05
N VAL A 123 -7.04 -1.67 1.02
CA VAL A 123 -6.36 -2.93 1.32
C VAL A 123 -6.36 -3.12 2.84
N GLY A 124 -7.36 -3.83 3.32
CA GLY A 124 -7.67 -3.99 4.74
C GLY A 124 -8.58 -2.91 5.31
N LYS A 125 -9.10 -3.19 6.49
CA LYS A 125 -10.13 -2.35 7.16
C LYS A 125 -9.66 -0.95 7.54
N PHE A 126 -8.37 -0.77 7.82
CA PHE A 126 -7.83 0.55 8.12
C PHE A 126 -7.91 1.48 6.90
N ALA A 127 -7.42 1.01 5.75
CA ALA A 127 -7.46 1.77 4.52
C ALA A 127 -8.91 2.08 4.07
N GLU A 128 -9.83 1.12 4.20
CA GLU A 128 -11.25 1.33 3.95
C GLU A 128 -11.83 2.46 4.82
N LYS A 129 -11.50 2.49 6.12
CA LYS A 129 -11.94 3.56 7.03
C LYS A 129 -11.40 4.93 6.61
N CYS A 130 -10.13 5.00 6.18
CA CYS A 130 -9.54 6.25 5.68
C CYS A 130 -10.26 6.73 4.41
N LEU A 131 -10.51 5.86 3.45
CA LEU A 131 -11.26 6.19 2.23
C LEU A 131 -12.69 6.68 2.54
N LYS A 132 -13.41 5.99 3.43
CA LYS A 132 -14.76 6.40 3.85
C LYS A 132 -14.77 7.77 4.52
N ARG A 133 -13.74 8.10 5.30
CA ARG A 133 -13.63 9.39 5.99
C ARG A 133 -13.45 10.56 5.01
N VAL A 134 -12.70 10.35 3.92
CA VAL A 134 -12.44 11.41 2.94
C VAL A 134 -13.47 11.47 1.81
N LYS A 135 -14.30 10.45 1.62
CA LYS A 135 -15.21 10.33 0.48
C LYS A 135 -16.04 11.58 0.21
N SER A 136 -16.63 12.18 1.22
CA SER A 136 -17.46 13.38 1.08
C SER A 136 -16.68 14.67 0.76
N ARG A 137 -15.36 14.61 0.80
CA ARG A 137 -14.44 15.73 0.57
C ARG A 137 -13.76 15.65 -0.79
N THR A 138 -14.02 14.61 -1.57
CA THR A 138 -13.46 14.38 -2.92
C THR A 138 -14.50 14.71 -3.98
N SER A 139 -14.05 15.16 -5.17
CA SER A 139 -14.91 15.54 -6.27
C SER A 139 -15.36 14.35 -7.13
N HIS A 140 -14.57 13.28 -7.18
CA HIS A 140 -14.75 12.19 -8.13
C HIS A 140 -15.07 10.83 -7.49
N LEU A 141 -14.73 10.60 -6.23
CA LEU A 141 -14.88 9.28 -5.58
C LEU A 141 -16.33 8.91 -5.33
N GLN A 142 -16.85 7.96 -6.10
CA GLN A 142 -18.23 7.47 -6.02
C GLN A 142 -18.36 6.22 -5.17
N GLU A 143 -17.41 5.29 -5.30
CA GLU A 143 -17.45 3.99 -4.64
C GLU A 143 -16.24 3.75 -3.76
N VAL A 144 -16.49 3.23 -2.56
CA VAL A 144 -15.46 2.77 -1.62
C VAL A 144 -15.76 1.35 -1.21
N GLY A 145 -14.81 0.47 -1.43
CA GLY A 145 -14.84 -0.91 -0.99
C GLY A 145 -13.60 -1.30 -0.19
N SER A 146 -13.44 -2.59 0.06
CA SER A 146 -12.21 -3.13 0.65
C SER A 146 -11.91 -4.53 0.14
N ILE A 147 -10.64 -4.84 0.09
CA ILE A 147 -10.12 -6.20 -0.09
C ILE A 147 -9.37 -6.64 1.16
N LEU A 148 -9.21 -7.95 1.31
CA LEU A 148 -8.44 -8.54 2.40
C LEU A 148 -6.98 -8.06 2.33
N HIS A 149 -6.40 -7.67 3.48
CA HIS A 149 -4.98 -7.32 3.53
C HIS A 149 -4.12 -8.58 3.34
N PRO A 150 -3.10 -8.57 2.45
CA PRO A 150 -2.28 -9.75 2.11
C PRO A 150 -1.26 -10.14 3.20
N SER A 151 -1.43 -9.68 4.43
CA SER A 151 -0.49 -9.91 5.54
C SER A 151 -0.36 -11.39 5.89
N PRO A 152 0.86 -11.89 6.12
CA PRO A 152 1.08 -13.24 6.65
C PRO A 152 0.52 -13.43 8.07
N ALA A 153 0.27 -12.34 8.81
CA ALA A 153 -0.39 -12.37 10.11
C ALA A 153 -1.92 -12.60 10.01
N SER A 154 -2.49 -12.55 8.80
CA SER A 154 -3.92 -12.79 8.59
C SER A 154 -4.18 -14.28 8.29
N PRO A 155 -4.85 -15.03 9.17
CA PRO A 155 -5.23 -16.42 8.88
C PRO A 155 -6.10 -16.56 7.61
N ALA A 156 -6.94 -15.57 7.34
CA ALA A 156 -7.76 -15.55 6.13
C ALA A 156 -6.89 -15.44 4.87
N ALA A 157 -5.91 -14.51 4.85
CA ALA A 157 -5.00 -14.36 3.72
C ALA A 157 -4.10 -15.59 3.49
N ASN A 158 -3.83 -16.37 4.53
CA ASN A 158 -3.04 -17.59 4.42
C ASN A 158 -3.83 -18.79 3.83
N ARG A 159 -5.16 -18.66 3.71
CA ARG A 159 -6.05 -19.67 3.07
C ARG A 159 -6.39 -19.33 1.61
N GLY A 160 -5.49 -18.71 0.89
CA GLY A 160 -5.71 -18.31 -0.50
C GLY A 160 -6.19 -16.85 -0.60
N TRP A 161 -5.23 -15.91 -0.58
CA TRP A 161 -5.54 -14.48 -0.67
C TRP A 161 -6.09 -14.10 -2.05
N ALA A 162 -5.47 -14.61 -3.12
CA ALA A 162 -5.82 -14.31 -4.49
C ALA A 162 -7.29 -14.66 -4.80
N GLU A 163 -7.69 -15.87 -4.46
CA GLU A 163 -9.05 -16.39 -4.70
C GLU A 163 -10.12 -15.60 -3.95
N GLN A 164 -9.77 -15.05 -2.77
CA GLN A 164 -10.70 -14.26 -1.98
C GLN A 164 -10.87 -12.83 -2.49
N VAL A 165 -9.87 -12.26 -3.15
CA VAL A 165 -9.91 -10.88 -3.65
C VAL A 165 -10.30 -10.79 -5.13
N ALA A 166 -10.09 -11.86 -5.92
CA ALA A 166 -10.39 -11.91 -7.34
C ALA A 166 -11.81 -11.43 -7.69
N PRO A 167 -12.89 -11.91 -7.03
CA PRO A 167 -14.25 -11.50 -7.38
C PRO A 167 -14.52 -10.01 -7.18
N ILE A 168 -13.72 -9.34 -6.34
CA ILE A 168 -13.84 -7.89 -6.07
C ILE A 168 -13.02 -7.10 -7.08
N LEU A 169 -11.78 -7.54 -7.35
CA LEU A 169 -10.84 -6.84 -8.23
C LEU A 169 -11.26 -6.95 -9.70
N GLU A 170 -11.76 -8.12 -10.13
CA GLU A 170 -12.25 -8.34 -11.51
C GLU A 170 -13.43 -7.42 -11.87
N LYS A 171 -14.30 -7.11 -10.91
CA LYS A 171 -15.38 -6.12 -11.10
C LYS A 171 -14.88 -4.69 -11.30
N CYS A 172 -13.60 -4.41 -11.04
CA CYS A 172 -13.00 -3.10 -11.26
C CYS A 172 -12.36 -2.96 -12.64
N ILE A 173 -12.17 -4.07 -13.35
CA ILE A 173 -11.51 -4.13 -14.67
C ILE A 173 -12.54 -4.02 -15.82
N SER A 174 -13.80 -4.28 -15.54
CA SER A 174 -14.92 -4.23 -16.49
C SER A 174 -15.46 -2.82 -16.72
#